data_64e530a1c5e99636a379ac53b8f72abb
#
_entry.id   64e530a1c5e99636a379ac53b8f72abb
#
_cell.length_a   1.000
_cell.length_b   1.000
_cell.length_c   1.000
_cell.angle_alpha   90.00
_cell.angle_beta   90.00
_cell.angle_gamma   90.00
#
_symmetry.space_group_name_H-M   'P 1'
#
loop_
_entity.id
_entity.type
_entity.pdbx_description
1 polymer ?
#
loop_
_entity_poly.entity_id
_entity_poly.type
_entity_poly.pdbx_seq_one_letter_code
_entity_poly.pdbx_strand_id
1 'polypeptide(L)'
;KQVAFVPISGFNGDNMLAPSTNCPWYKGWKKEGKNGEVTGKTLLEAIDAIEPPKRPTDKPLRLPLQDVYKIGRIGTVPVGRIETGKLIPGMVVTFAPANVTTEVKSVEMHHEQLKEGLPGDNVGFNVKNVSVKEIRRGNVAGDSKNDPPMGAASFSAQVIVLNHPGQVGA
;
A
#
# COMPACT_ATOMS: atom_id res chain seq x y z
N LYS A 1 14.35 16.31 -0.32
CA LYS A 1 13.69 15.82 0.91
C LYS A 1 14.78 15.58 1.95
N GLN A 2 14.74 16.29 3.07
CA GLN A 2 15.63 16.02 4.19
C GLN A 2 15.19 14.74 4.90
N VAL A 3 16.16 13.89 5.21
CA VAL A 3 15.94 12.64 5.95
C VAL A 3 16.46 12.84 7.37
N ALA A 4 15.68 12.45 8.38
CA ALA A 4 16.12 12.47 9.76
C ALA A 4 17.12 11.32 10.00
N PHE A 5 18.26 11.63 10.61
CA PHE A 5 19.26 10.64 11.02
C PHE A 5 19.23 10.52 12.54
N VAL A 6 18.97 9.33 13.04
CA VAL A 6 18.93 9.04 14.49
C VAL A 6 19.89 7.88 14.78
N PRO A 7 20.98 8.10 15.51
CA PRO A 7 21.82 7.02 15.99
C PRO A 7 21.09 6.28 17.11
N ILE A 8 20.92 4.97 16.97
CA ILE A 8 20.22 4.16 17.95
C ILE A 8 21.06 2.94 18.37
N SER A 9 20.83 2.44 19.58
CA SER A 9 21.23 1.12 20.00
C SER A 9 19.99 0.29 20.29
N GLY A 10 19.69 -0.71 19.44
CA GLY A 10 18.54 -1.59 19.67
C GLY A 10 18.68 -2.45 20.93
N PHE A 11 19.92 -2.74 21.35
CA PHE A 11 20.18 -3.52 22.56
C PHE A 11 19.99 -2.71 23.85
N ASN A 12 20.50 -1.47 23.89
CA ASN A 12 20.44 -0.59 25.08
C ASN A 12 19.21 0.32 25.08
N GLY A 13 18.48 0.44 23.97
CA GLY A 13 17.36 1.35 23.82
C GLY A 13 17.79 2.83 23.61
N ASP A 14 19.06 3.10 23.30
CA ASP A 14 19.57 4.45 23.13
C ASP A 14 18.85 5.20 22.01
N ASN A 15 18.36 6.40 22.29
CA ASN A 15 17.64 7.28 21.35
C ASN A 15 16.41 6.64 20.68
N MET A 16 15.86 5.57 21.21
CA MET A 16 14.62 4.97 20.68
C MET A 16 13.38 5.71 21.17
N LEU A 17 13.15 5.72 22.49
CA LEU A 17 12.00 6.36 23.13
C LEU A 17 12.40 7.65 23.89
N ALA A 18 13.62 7.69 24.45
CA ALA A 18 14.18 8.83 25.18
C ALA A 18 15.59 9.14 24.69
N PRO A 19 16.03 10.40 24.78
CA PRO A 19 17.40 10.80 24.45
C PRO A 19 18.43 10.04 25.31
N SER A 20 19.47 9.49 24.67
CA SER A 20 20.51 8.74 25.37
C SER A 20 21.66 9.63 25.85
N THR A 21 22.18 9.32 27.03
CA THR A 21 23.40 9.90 27.56
C THR A 21 24.68 9.30 26.94
N ASN A 22 24.57 8.13 26.27
CA ASN A 22 25.67 7.46 25.61
C ASN A 22 26.07 8.11 24.28
N CYS A 23 25.25 9.02 23.75
CA CYS A 23 25.48 9.75 22.52
C CYS A 23 25.57 11.28 22.75
N PRO A 24 26.50 11.80 23.57
CA PRO A 24 26.55 13.20 23.91
C PRO A 24 26.88 14.14 22.72
N TRP A 25 27.49 13.58 21.70
CA TRP A 25 27.81 14.25 20.43
C TRP A 25 26.58 14.49 19.55
N TYR A 26 25.51 13.71 19.74
CA TYR A 26 24.29 13.82 18.94
C TYR A 26 23.41 14.95 19.45
N LYS A 27 23.17 15.94 18.61
CA LYS A 27 22.38 17.14 18.96
C LYS A 27 20.90 17.04 18.58
N GLY A 28 20.51 15.97 17.92
CA GLY A 28 19.16 15.79 17.40
C GLY A 28 19.11 15.94 15.88
N TRP A 29 17.94 15.75 15.32
CA TRP A 29 17.65 15.90 13.90
C TRP A 29 16.72 17.09 13.65
N LYS A 30 16.78 17.60 12.43
CA LYS A 30 15.92 18.66 11.92
C LYS A 30 15.36 18.24 10.56
N LYS A 31 14.11 18.57 10.31
CA LYS A 31 13.42 18.29 9.05
C LYS A 31 12.48 19.44 8.71
N GLU A 32 12.46 19.87 7.45
CA GLU A 32 11.44 20.77 6.95
C GLU A 32 10.14 20.02 6.69
N GLY A 33 9.08 20.37 7.40
CA GLY A 33 7.71 19.90 7.21
C GLY A 33 6.85 20.96 6.55
N LYS A 34 5.61 20.63 6.25
CA LYS A 34 4.65 21.56 5.63
C LYS A 34 4.35 22.79 6.48
N ASN A 35 4.42 22.65 7.80
CA ASN A 35 4.09 23.68 8.80
C ASN A 35 5.35 24.34 9.42
N GLY A 36 6.53 24.15 8.82
CA GLY A 36 7.79 24.69 9.32
C GLY A 36 8.83 23.62 9.68
N GLU A 37 9.90 24.04 10.36
CA GLU A 37 10.97 23.16 10.82
C GLU A 37 10.47 22.29 11.99
N VAL A 38 10.64 20.98 11.88
CA VAL A 38 10.38 20.01 12.94
C VAL A 38 11.73 19.44 13.42
N THR A 39 11.92 19.36 14.71
CA THR A 39 13.14 18.87 15.35
C THR A 39 12.82 17.77 16.35
N GLY A 40 13.77 16.89 16.59
CA GLY A 40 13.65 15.83 17.59
C GLY A 40 14.99 15.17 17.89
N LYS A 41 14.99 14.26 18.85
CA LYS A 41 16.19 13.54 19.30
C LYS A 41 16.04 12.02 19.26
N THR A 42 14.81 11.51 19.19
CA THR A 42 14.54 10.08 19.27
C THR A 42 13.98 9.53 17.96
N LEU A 43 14.06 8.21 17.82
CA LEU A 43 13.45 7.49 16.71
C LEU A 43 11.91 7.65 16.71
N LEU A 44 11.29 7.55 17.90
CA LEU A 44 9.84 7.71 18.02
C LEU A 44 9.38 9.09 17.54
N GLU A 45 10.06 10.17 17.96
CA GLU A 45 9.77 11.53 17.48
C GLU A 45 9.97 11.65 15.96
N ALA A 46 10.99 10.98 15.40
CA ALA A 46 11.22 10.98 13.95
C ALA A 46 10.11 10.25 13.18
N ILE A 47 9.57 9.17 13.74
CA ILE A 47 8.42 8.43 13.18
C ILE A 47 7.15 9.29 13.27
N ASP A 48 6.87 9.90 14.42
CA ASP A 48 5.70 10.77 14.61
C ASP A 48 5.73 12.01 13.70
N ALA A 49 6.93 12.47 13.32
CA ALA A 49 7.13 13.56 12.39
C ALA A 49 6.93 13.16 10.90
N ILE A 50 6.60 11.89 10.60
CA ILE A 50 6.32 11.44 9.23
C ILE A 50 4.93 11.94 8.82
N GLU A 51 4.92 12.83 7.83
CA GLU A 51 3.66 13.27 7.24
C GLU A 51 3.01 12.13 6.42
N PRO A 52 1.73 11.83 6.65
CA PRO A 52 1.04 10.85 5.82
C PRO A 52 1.01 11.29 4.35
N PRO A 53 1.18 10.36 3.40
CA PRO A 53 1.11 10.68 1.98
C PRO A 53 -0.31 11.14 1.59
N LYS A 54 -0.41 11.90 0.50
CA LYS A 54 -1.71 12.23 -0.10
C LYS A 54 -2.38 10.93 -0.55
N ARG A 55 -3.62 10.74 -0.14
CA ARG A 55 -4.45 9.60 -0.55
C ARG A 55 -5.35 10.03 -1.70
N PRO A 56 -5.11 9.57 -2.95
CA PRO A 56 -5.90 10.00 -4.13
C PRO A 56 -7.25 9.26 -4.18
N THR A 57 -8.20 9.71 -3.38
CA THR A 57 -9.56 9.15 -3.27
C THR A 57 -10.50 9.60 -4.40
N ASP A 58 -10.16 10.67 -5.09
CA ASP A 58 -10.87 11.29 -6.20
C ASP A 58 -10.64 10.60 -7.56
N LYS A 59 -9.62 9.75 -7.64
CA LYS A 59 -9.29 8.98 -8.83
C LYS A 59 -10.10 7.68 -8.92
N PRO A 60 -10.23 7.08 -10.12
CA PRO A 60 -10.82 5.75 -10.27
C PRO A 60 -10.12 4.70 -9.40
N LEU A 61 -10.89 3.73 -8.92
CA LEU A 61 -10.35 2.65 -8.10
C LEU A 61 -9.31 1.82 -8.86
N ARG A 62 -8.14 1.67 -8.25
CA ARG A 62 -7.09 0.75 -8.70
C ARG A 62 -6.55 -0.02 -7.50
N LEU A 63 -6.76 -1.33 -7.52
CA LEU A 63 -6.36 -2.24 -6.46
C LEU A 63 -5.67 -3.46 -7.11
N PRO A 64 -4.33 -3.42 -7.21
CA PRO A 64 -3.57 -4.59 -7.66
C PRO A 64 -3.66 -5.71 -6.62
N LEU A 65 -3.97 -6.93 -7.08
CA LEU A 65 -4.05 -8.09 -6.22
C LEU A 65 -2.66 -8.59 -5.84
N GLN A 66 -2.44 -8.76 -4.56
CA GLN A 66 -1.22 -9.37 -3.99
C GLN A 66 -1.40 -10.88 -3.84
N ASP A 67 -2.62 -11.32 -3.54
CA ASP A 67 -2.99 -12.73 -3.42
C ASP A 67 -4.51 -12.93 -3.55
N VAL A 68 -4.94 -14.20 -3.68
CA VAL A 68 -6.35 -14.59 -3.72
C VAL A 68 -6.55 -15.84 -2.88
N TYR A 69 -7.37 -15.75 -1.85
CA TYR A 69 -7.63 -16.85 -0.93
C TYR A 69 -9.04 -17.43 -1.12
N LYS A 70 -9.16 -18.74 -0.88
CA LYS A 70 -10.44 -19.40 -0.68
C LYS A 70 -10.62 -19.64 0.81
N ILE A 71 -11.55 -18.94 1.42
CA ILE A 71 -11.83 -19.06 2.85
C ILE A 71 -13.16 -19.83 3.02
N GLY A 72 -13.11 -21.01 3.55
CA GLY A 72 -14.18 -21.94 3.85
C GLY A 72 -15.61 -21.45 3.57
N ARG A 73 -16.33 -21.01 4.57
CA ARG A 73 -17.73 -20.54 4.44
C ARG A 73 -17.89 -19.14 3.84
N ILE A 74 -16.78 -18.39 3.68
CA ILE A 74 -16.80 -17.00 3.21
C ILE A 74 -16.77 -16.95 1.67
N GLY A 75 -15.93 -17.77 1.03
CA GLY A 75 -15.75 -17.79 -0.42
C GLY A 75 -14.39 -17.28 -0.87
N THR A 76 -14.35 -16.61 -2.03
CA THR A 76 -13.13 -16.04 -2.59
C THR A 76 -12.86 -14.65 -2.00
N VAL A 77 -11.66 -14.47 -1.47
CA VAL A 77 -11.18 -13.23 -0.85
C VAL A 77 -9.89 -12.79 -1.52
N PRO A 78 -9.95 -11.89 -2.51
CA PRO A 78 -8.78 -11.21 -3.02
C PRO A 78 -8.21 -10.26 -1.95
N VAL A 79 -6.89 -10.13 -1.95
CA VAL A 79 -6.15 -9.24 -1.04
C VAL A 79 -5.25 -8.33 -1.86
N GLY A 80 -5.20 -7.07 -1.49
CA GLY A 80 -4.31 -6.10 -2.14
C GLY A 80 -4.32 -4.75 -1.46
N ARG A 81 -3.39 -3.88 -1.87
CA ARG A 81 -3.33 -2.51 -1.41
C ARG A 81 -4.06 -1.60 -2.41
N ILE A 82 -4.96 -0.78 -1.89
CA ILE A 82 -5.63 0.24 -2.70
C ILE A 82 -4.61 1.31 -3.09
N GLU A 83 -4.41 1.51 -4.38
CA GLU A 83 -3.49 2.55 -4.90
C GLU A 83 -4.22 3.88 -5.12
N THR A 84 -5.41 3.83 -5.70
CA THR A 84 -6.26 5.01 -5.96
C THR A 84 -7.73 4.68 -5.76
N GLY A 85 -8.55 5.69 -5.58
CA GLY A 85 -10.00 5.55 -5.44
C GLY A 85 -10.42 5.00 -4.09
N LYS A 86 -11.63 4.49 -4.00
CA LYS A 86 -12.22 3.89 -2.80
C LYS A 86 -12.83 2.54 -3.11
N LEU A 87 -12.71 1.61 -2.19
CA LEU A 87 -13.40 0.32 -2.25
C LEU A 87 -14.52 0.29 -1.21
N ILE A 88 -15.75 0.06 -1.65
CA ILE A 88 -16.94 0.11 -0.79
C ILE A 88 -17.70 -1.22 -0.90
N PRO A 89 -18.20 -1.82 0.19
CA PRO A 89 -19.12 -2.94 0.12
C PRO A 89 -20.35 -2.63 -0.74
N GLY A 90 -20.78 -3.58 -1.57
CA GLY A 90 -21.85 -3.38 -2.55
C GLY A 90 -21.41 -2.84 -3.91
N MET A 91 -20.16 -2.38 -4.04
CA MET A 91 -19.60 -1.93 -5.31
C MET A 91 -19.44 -3.11 -6.27
N VAL A 92 -19.67 -2.87 -7.56
CA VAL A 92 -19.36 -3.83 -8.62
C VAL A 92 -17.97 -3.52 -9.17
N VAL A 93 -17.07 -4.49 -9.10
CA VAL A 93 -15.67 -4.36 -9.55
C VAL A 93 -15.40 -5.26 -10.75
N THR A 94 -14.52 -4.80 -11.61
CA THR A 94 -13.96 -5.56 -12.74
C THR A 94 -12.50 -5.85 -12.49
N PHE A 95 -12.08 -7.10 -12.74
CA PHE A 95 -10.69 -7.54 -12.66
C PHE A 95 -10.08 -7.59 -14.05
N ALA A 96 -9.02 -6.83 -14.28
CA ALA A 96 -8.24 -6.91 -15.51
C ALA A 96 -6.90 -7.65 -15.26
N PRO A 97 -6.37 -8.39 -16.26
CA PRO A 97 -6.90 -8.64 -17.60
C PRO A 97 -7.94 -9.79 -17.66
N ALA A 98 -8.33 -10.35 -16.52
CA ALA A 98 -9.23 -11.52 -16.48
C ALA A 98 -10.66 -11.24 -17.01
N ASN A 99 -11.07 -9.95 -17.07
CA ASN A 99 -12.39 -9.49 -17.48
C ASN A 99 -13.55 -10.10 -16.66
N VAL A 100 -13.26 -10.39 -15.39
CA VAL A 100 -14.27 -10.89 -14.43
C VAL A 100 -14.89 -9.73 -13.72
N THR A 101 -16.21 -9.63 -13.69
CA THR A 101 -16.97 -8.59 -13.00
C THR A 101 -17.80 -9.21 -11.90
N THR A 102 -17.76 -8.62 -10.70
CA THR A 102 -18.47 -9.13 -9.51
C THR A 102 -18.77 -8.05 -8.50
N GLU A 103 -19.69 -8.36 -7.59
CA GLU A 103 -20.04 -7.52 -6.46
C GLU A 103 -19.15 -7.80 -5.24
N VAL A 104 -18.69 -6.74 -4.59
CA VAL A 104 -17.96 -6.78 -3.31
C VAL A 104 -18.95 -6.93 -2.17
N LYS A 105 -18.86 -8.02 -1.41
CA LYS A 105 -19.76 -8.28 -0.27
C LYS A 105 -19.30 -7.58 1.00
N SER A 106 -18.01 -7.64 1.30
CA SER A 106 -17.39 -7.03 2.48
C SER A 106 -15.98 -6.58 2.18
N VAL A 107 -15.49 -5.63 2.96
CA VAL A 107 -14.09 -5.15 2.93
C VAL A 107 -13.57 -5.24 4.36
N GLU A 108 -12.40 -5.83 4.54
CA GLU A 108 -11.83 -6.11 5.86
C GLU A 108 -10.34 -5.76 5.90
N MET A 109 -9.90 -5.28 7.04
CA MET A 109 -8.49 -5.03 7.33
C MET A 109 -8.23 -5.39 8.80
N HIS A 110 -7.17 -6.17 9.07
CA HIS A 110 -6.81 -6.61 10.43
C HIS A 110 -7.97 -7.29 11.20
N HIS A 111 -8.80 -8.09 10.51
CA HIS A 111 -10.00 -8.75 11.05
C HIS A 111 -11.14 -7.81 11.44
N GLU A 112 -11.08 -6.55 11.03
CA GLU A 112 -12.15 -5.58 11.22
C GLU A 112 -12.83 -5.27 9.88
N GLN A 113 -14.16 -5.23 9.90
CA GLN A 113 -14.95 -4.86 8.73
C GLN A 113 -14.92 -3.34 8.54
N LEU A 114 -14.57 -2.92 7.33
CA LEU A 114 -14.51 -1.51 6.96
C LEU A 114 -15.77 -1.08 6.22
N LYS A 115 -16.21 0.15 6.48
CA LYS A 115 -17.27 0.81 5.68
C LYS A 115 -16.75 1.23 4.31
N GLU A 116 -15.49 1.62 4.22
CA GLU A 116 -14.76 1.94 2.98
C GLU A 116 -13.27 1.65 3.15
N GLY A 117 -12.61 1.16 2.10
CA GLY A 117 -11.17 1.06 2.01
C GLY A 117 -10.62 2.28 1.26
N LEU A 118 -9.51 2.85 1.73
CA LEU A 118 -8.87 4.05 1.20
C LEU A 118 -7.49 3.76 0.60
N PRO A 119 -6.96 4.63 -0.27
CA PRO A 119 -5.61 4.47 -0.81
C PRO A 119 -4.56 4.33 0.28
N GLY A 120 -3.72 3.29 0.14
CA GLY A 120 -2.73 2.90 1.13
C GLY A 120 -3.19 1.77 2.06
N ASP A 121 -4.48 1.52 2.19
CA ASP A 121 -4.99 0.41 2.99
C ASP A 121 -4.75 -0.93 2.28
N ASN A 122 -4.22 -1.90 3.02
CA ASN A 122 -4.08 -3.28 2.55
C ASN A 122 -5.31 -4.07 3.02
N VAL A 123 -6.20 -4.38 2.10
CA VAL A 123 -7.52 -4.93 2.40
C VAL A 123 -7.72 -6.31 1.80
N GLY A 124 -8.45 -7.16 2.53
CA GLY A 124 -9.12 -8.33 1.99
C GLY A 124 -10.58 -7.98 1.69
N PHE A 125 -11.10 -8.43 0.57
CA PHE A 125 -12.49 -8.18 0.24
C PHE A 125 -13.16 -9.42 -0.33
N ASN A 126 -14.35 -9.74 0.18
CA ASN A 126 -15.12 -10.89 -0.28
C ASN A 126 -15.87 -10.53 -1.55
N VAL A 127 -15.78 -11.39 -2.56
CA VAL A 127 -16.45 -11.23 -3.85
C VAL A 127 -17.47 -12.32 -4.09
N LYS A 128 -18.52 -12.00 -4.87
CA LYS A 128 -19.65 -12.88 -5.12
C LYS A 128 -19.40 -13.75 -6.35
N ASN A 129 -19.62 -15.07 -6.23
CA ASN A 129 -19.63 -16.00 -7.37
C ASN A 129 -18.36 -15.98 -8.26
N VAL A 130 -17.18 -15.74 -7.66
CA VAL A 130 -15.90 -15.82 -8.37
C VAL A 130 -15.07 -16.95 -7.78
N SER A 131 -14.53 -17.79 -8.63
CA SER A 131 -13.59 -18.84 -8.23
C SER A 131 -12.17 -18.27 -8.10
N VAL A 132 -11.37 -18.83 -7.18
CA VAL A 132 -9.93 -18.52 -7.06
C VAL A 132 -9.12 -18.85 -8.32
N LYS A 133 -9.70 -19.61 -9.27
CA LYS A 133 -9.06 -19.92 -10.54
C LYS A 133 -9.27 -18.85 -11.61
N GLU A 134 -10.28 -18.00 -11.44
CA GLU A 134 -10.66 -16.95 -12.41
C GLU A 134 -9.85 -15.67 -12.25
N ILE A 135 -9.37 -15.39 -11.04
CA ILE A 135 -8.57 -14.20 -10.71
C ILE A 135 -7.28 -14.65 -10.00
N ARG A 136 -6.22 -13.88 -10.16
CA ARG A 136 -4.91 -14.21 -9.60
C ARG A 136 -4.11 -12.98 -9.19
N ARG A 137 -3.04 -13.21 -8.44
CA ARG A 137 -2.04 -12.19 -8.14
C ARG A 137 -1.62 -11.44 -9.42
N GLY A 138 -1.50 -10.13 -9.33
CA GLY A 138 -1.16 -9.24 -10.45
C GLY A 138 -2.36 -8.73 -11.24
N ASN A 139 -3.56 -9.33 -11.09
CA ASN A 139 -4.77 -8.71 -11.63
C ASN A 139 -5.04 -7.38 -10.91
N VAL A 140 -5.72 -6.46 -11.56
CA VAL A 140 -6.12 -5.17 -10.99
C VAL A 140 -7.62 -5.11 -10.89
N ALA A 141 -8.14 -4.86 -9.69
CA ALA A 141 -9.54 -4.57 -9.46
C ALA A 141 -9.81 -3.07 -9.60
N GLY A 142 -10.91 -2.72 -10.20
CA GLY A 142 -11.41 -1.33 -10.30
C GLY A 142 -12.91 -1.27 -10.41
N ASP A 143 -13.49 -0.08 -10.26
CA ASP A 143 -14.92 0.14 -10.39
C ASP A 143 -15.38 -0.17 -11.81
N SER A 144 -16.37 -1.04 -11.97
CA SER A 144 -16.92 -1.38 -13.29
C SER A 144 -17.66 -0.24 -13.97
N LYS A 145 -18.10 0.78 -13.22
CA LYS A 145 -18.88 1.92 -13.71
C LYS A 145 -18.04 3.19 -13.88
N ASN A 146 -16.86 3.25 -13.26
CA ASN A 146 -16.01 4.44 -13.29
C ASN A 146 -14.60 4.06 -13.72
N ASP A 147 -14.34 4.18 -15.02
CA ASP A 147 -13.05 3.88 -15.65
C ASP A 147 -12.51 2.49 -15.26
N PRO A 148 -13.18 1.39 -15.69
CA PRO A 148 -12.75 0.04 -15.33
C PRO A 148 -11.33 -0.26 -15.83
N PRO A 149 -10.54 -1.05 -15.09
CA PRO A 149 -9.22 -1.44 -15.53
C PRO A 149 -9.30 -2.30 -16.79
N MET A 150 -8.36 -2.10 -17.70
CA MET A 150 -8.27 -2.85 -18.95
C MET A 150 -6.90 -3.46 -19.13
N GLY A 151 -6.80 -4.54 -19.90
CA GLY A 151 -5.53 -5.10 -20.34
C GLY A 151 -4.86 -4.19 -21.36
N ALA A 152 -3.53 -4.10 -21.34
CA ALA A 152 -2.75 -3.37 -22.33
C ALA A 152 -2.26 -4.33 -23.41
N ALA A 153 -2.38 -3.93 -24.69
CA ALA A 153 -1.80 -4.67 -25.81
C ALA A 153 -0.27 -4.47 -25.87
N SER A 154 0.19 -3.26 -25.52
CA SER A 154 1.60 -2.90 -25.44
C SER A 154 1.78 -1.75 -24.45
N PHE A 155 2.99 -1.58 -23.95
CA PHE A 155 3.34 -0.46 -23.07
C PHE A 155 4.79 -0.05 -23.27
N SER A 156 5.11 1.20 -22.95
CA SER A 156 6.48 1.69 -22.88
C SER A 156 6.94 1.75 -21.43
N ALA A 157 8.14 1.27 -21.16
CA ALA A 157 8.71 1.26 -19.82
C ALA A 157 10.12 1.87 -19.82
N GLN A 158 10.43 2.64 -18.77
CA GLN A 158 11.80 3.01 -18.43
C GLN A 158 12.37 1.93 -17.51
N VAL A 159 13.42 1.25 -17.97
CA VAL A 159 14.05 0.16 -17.21
C VAL A 159 15.37 0.64 -16.62
N ILE A 160 15.54 0.43 -15.32
CA ILE A 160 16.81 0.64 -14.61
C ILE A 160 17.32 -0.73 -14.16
N VAL A 161 18.44 -1.16 -14.74
CA VAL A 161 19.09 -2.42 -14.40
C VAL A 161 19.96 -2.18 -13.17
N LEU A 162 19.55 -2.71 -12.00
CA LEU A 162 20.26 -2.54 -10.73
C LEU A 162 21.52 -3.41 -10.64
N ASN A 163 21.48 -4.61 -11.21
CA ASN A 163 22.61 -5.53 -11.25
C ASN A 163 22.88 -5.89 -12.71
N HIS A 164 24.12 -5.69 -13.14
CA HIS A 164 24.54 -6.02 -14.51
C HIS A 164 25.07 -7.47 -14.55
N PRO A 165 24.36 -8.41 -15.17
CA PRO A 165 24.80 -9.80 -15.28
C PRO A 165 25.86 -10.03 -16.39
N GLY A 166 26.64 -9.01 -16.72
CA GLY A 166 27.65 -9.05 -17.77
C GLY A 166 27.08 -8.79 -19.16
N GLN A 167 26.00 -9.44 -19.56
CA GLN A 167 25.34 -9.22 -20.83
C GLN A 167 23.82 -9.22 -20.65
N VAL A 168 23.16 -8.21 -21.19
CA VAL A 168 21.71 -8.14 -21.32
C VAL A 168 21.40 -8.31 -22.80
N GLY A 169 20.92 -9.49 -23.17
CA GLY A 169 20.47 -9.80 -24.53
C GLY A 169 18.97 -9.56 -24.70
N ALA A 170 18.53 -9.31 -25.92
CA ALA A 170 17.14 -9.28 -26.31
C ALA A 170 16.63 -10.71 -26.59
#